data_d2588cbf29c3e55115598d2586105b25
#
_entry.id   d2588cbf29c3e55115598d2586105b25
#
_cell.length_a   1.000
_cell.length_b   1.000
_cell.length_c   1.000
_cell.angle_alpha   90.00
_cell.angle_beta   90.00
_cell.angle_gamma   90.00
#
_symmetry.space_group_name_H-M   'P 1'
#
loop_
_entity.id
_entity.type
_entity.pdbx_description
1 polymer ?
#
loop_
_entity_poly.entity_id
_entity_poly.type
_entity_poly.pdbx_seq_one_letter_code
_entity_poly.pdbx_strand_id
1 'polypeptide(L)'
;TTHFIAHDVIEDFEPDISIRLPDFVVPEGKTAEEALCDLCKEGLAAKGFAGNKEYEDRLDYEFDIIVKQGFAKYFLTMKAIADKANDMMLSGPGRGSAAGALLSYVLGITQVDPLRWGLLFERFMTAEQKGMPDIDFDVSEPMLLKEKLAGDWGEFSVVPITNWNTLQLRSLIKDVAKFYDIDFGEVNLVTSVMENEARTAAKKRAGVKAGIYALTFDD
;
A
#
# COMPACT_ATOMS: atom_id res chain seq x y z
N THR A 1 -10.03 32.86 18.57
CA THR A 1 -11.29 32.09 18.38
C THR A 1 -11.01 30.61 18.16
N THR A 2 -10.21 30.23 17.16
CA THR A 2 -9.86 28.81 16.92
C THR A 2 -9.02 28.23 18.05
N HIS A 3 -8.05 29.01 18.56
CA HIS A 3 -7.22 28.62 19.71
C HIS A 3 -8.09 28.40 20.97
N PHE A 4 -9.03 29.29 21.24
CA PHE A 4 -9.95 29.15 22.37
C PHE A 4 -10.79 27.87 22.24
N ILE A 5 -11.37 27.59 21.06
CA ILE A 5 -12.15 26.37 20.85
C ILE A 5 -11.28 25.11 21.08
N ALA A 6 -10.05 25.10 20.56
CA ALA A 6 -9.16 23.94 20.65
C ALA A 6 -8.63 23.66 22.07
N HIS A 7 -8.48 24.70 22.91
CA HIS A 7 -7.85 24.56 24.24
C HIS A 7 -8.80 24.72 25.42
N ASP A 8 -9.91 25.43 25.25
CA ASP A 8 -10.81 25.76 26.37
C ASP A 8 -12.20 25.14 26.24
N VAL A 9 -12.58 24.65 25.03
CA VAL A 9 -13.93 24.13 24.76
C VAL A 9 -13.92 22.65 24.39
N ILE A 10 -12.89 22.16 23.72
CA ILE A 10 -12.75 20.76 23.30
C ILE A 10 -11.95 20.04 24.40
N GLU A 11 -12.53 19.00 24.99
CA GLU A 11 -11.80 18.10 25.87
C GLU A 11 -10.66 17.42 25.10
N ASP A 12 -9.58 17.06 25.80
CA ASP A 12 -8.45 16.36 25.23
C ASP A 12 -8.95 15.07 24.54
N PHE A 13 -8.74 14.99 23.24
CA PHE A 13 -9.12 13.85 22.42
C PHE A 13 -7.88 13.05 22.04
N GLU A 14 -7.77 11.85 22.54
CA GLU A 14 -6.80 10.88 22.07
C GLU A 14 -7.43 10.05 20.94
N PRO A 15 -6.95 10.17 19.69
CA PRO A 15 -7.47 9.37 18.60
C PRO A 15 -7.16 7.89 18.84
N ASP A 16 -8.15 7.02 18.63
CA ASP A 16 -7.91 5.58 18.61
C ASP A 16 -7.05 5.21 17.37
N ILE A 17 -5.79 4.91 17.63
CA ILE A 17 -4.81 4.50 16.62
C ILE A 17 -4.72 2.96 16.48
N SER A 18 -5.62 2.21 17.10
CA SER A 18 -5.64 0.76 16.96
C SER A 18 -5.93 0.33 15.52
N ILE A 19 -5.26 -0.71 15.09
CA ILE A 19 -5.50 -1.33 13.77
C ILE A 19 -6.87 -2.01 13.83
N ARG A 20 -7.81 -1.52 13.01
CA ARG A 20 -9.13 -2.13 12.84
C ARG A 20 -9.20 -2.75 11.45
N LEU A 21 -9.27 -4.07 11.41
CA LEU A 21 -9.50 -4.80 10.17
C LEU A 21 -11.01 -4.92 9.93
N PRO A 22 -11.45 -4.95 8.66
CA PRO A 22 -12.85 -5.25 8.33
C PRO A 22 -13.27 -6.59 8.92
N ASP A 23 -14.53 -6.69 9.33
CA ASP A 23 -15.11 -7.96 9.74
C ASP A 23 -15.40 -8.79 8.48
N PHE A 24 -14.43 -9.63 8.11
CA PHE A 24 -14.60 -10.59 7.02
C PHE A 24 -15.52 -11.72 7.50
N VAL A 25 -16.54 -12.03 6.69
CA VAL A 25 -17.46 -13.15 6.98
C VAL A 25 -16.72 -14.45 6.69
N VAL A 26 -16.27 -15.11 7.73
CA VAL A 26 -15.62 -16.43 7.65
C VAL A 26 -16.70 -17.50 7.53
N PRO A 27 -16.46 -18.61 6.79
CA PRO A 27 -17.39 -19.73 6.75
C PRO A 27 -17.76 -20.24 8.15
N GLU A 28 -19.01 -20.63 8.32
CA GLU A 28 -19.53 -21.08 9.63
C GLU A 28 -18.69 -22.24 10.19
N GLY A 29 -18.28 -22.12 11.44
CA GLY A 29 -17.48 -23.10 12.16
C GLY A 29 -15.98 -23.04 11.92
N LYS A 30 -15.46 -22.05 11.17
CA LYS A 30 -14.00 -21.86 10.95
C LYS A 30 -13.51 -20.57 11.54
N THR A 31 -12.23 -20.53 11.91
CA THR A 31 -11.51 -19.28 12.19
C THR A 31 -11.01 -18.65 10.90
N ALA A 32 -10.57 -17.38 10.96
CA ALA A 32 -10.00 -16.70 9.80
C ALA A 32 -8.69 -17.37 9.33
N GLU A 33 -7.91 -17.89 10.27
CA GLU A 33 -6.67 -18.60 10.01
C GLU A 33 -6.94 -19.93 9.29
N GLU A 34 -7.93 -20.69 9.73
CA GLU A 34 -8.34 -21.93 9.09
C GLU A 34 -8.87 -21.70 7.67
N ALA A 35 -9.70 -20.67 7.49
CA ALA A 35 -10.20 -20.30 6.17
C ALA A 35 -9.06 -19.86 5.23
N LEU A 36 -8.11 -19.07 5.72
CA LEU A 36 -6.94 -18.66 4.97
C LEU A 36 -6.06 -19.85 4.60
N CYS A 37 -5.84 -20.79 5.54
CA CYS A 37 -5.06 -22.01 5.30
C CYS A 37 -5.65 -22.85 4.17
N ASP A 38 -6.97 -23.05 4.20
CA ASP A 38 -7.67 -23.83 3.17
C ASP A 38 -7.52 -23.18 1.80
N LEU A 39 -7.75 -21.87 1.68
CA LEU A 39 -7.59 -21.12 0.43
C LEU A 39 -6.14 -21.15 -0.09
N CYS A 40 -5.16 -21.09 0.81
CA CYS A 40 -3.75 -21.22 0.44
C CYS A 40 -3.43 -22.60 -0.15
N LYS A 41 -3.96 -23.69 0.44
CA LYS A 41 -3.78 -25.06 -0.06
C LYS A 41 -4.49 -25.26 -1.40
N GLU A 42 -5.71 -24.76 -1.53
CA GLU A 42 -6.46 -24.79 -2.77
C GLU A 42 -5.73 -24.03 -3.88
N GLY A 43 -5.25 -22.82 -3.57
CA GLY A 43 -4.49 -22.00 -4.51
C GLY A 43 -3.16 -22.62 -4.92
N LEU A 44 -2.44 -23.26 -3.99
CA LEU A 44 -1.21 -23.97 -4.28
C LEU A 44 -1.47 -25.16 -5.23
N ALA A 45 -2.52 -25.92 -4.97
CA ALA A 45 -2.95 -27.03 -5.83
C ALA A 45 -3.39 -26.54 -7.22
N ALA A 46 -4.19 -25.46 -7.28
CA ALA A 46 -4.67 -24.90 -8.54
C ALA A 46 -3.52 -24.39 -9.44
N LYS A 47 -2.41 -23.93 -8.84
CA LYS A 47 -1.20 -23.53 -9.56
C LYS A 47 -0.26 -24.70 -9.88
N GLY A 48 -0.61 -25.93 -9.50
CA GLY A 48 0.14 -27.15 -9.82
C GLY A 48 1.36 -27.40 -8.93
N PHE A 49 1.45 -26.77 -7.76
CA PHE A 49 2.58 -26.90 -6.84
C PHE A 49 2.29 -27.80 -5.63
N ALA A 50 1.12 -28.44 -5.55
CA ALA A 50 0.85 -29.41 -4.49
C ALA A 50 1.86 -30.57 -4.52
N GLY A 51 2.44 -30.87 -3.35
CA GLY A 51 3.52 -31.86 -3.21
C GLY A 51 4.91 -31.36 -3.58
N ASN A 52 5.05 -30.11 -3.99
CA ASN A 52 6.36 -29.48 -4.16
C ASN A 52 6.84 -28.91 -2.82
N LYS A 53 7.80 -29.61 -2.21
CA LYS A 53 8.28 -29.30 -0.87
C LYS A 53 8.83 -27.86 -0.73
N GLU A 54 9.48 -27.33 -1.75
CA GLU A 54 10.03 -25.97 -1.71
C GLU A 54 8.91 -24.92 -1.58
N TYR A 55 7.81 -25.10 -2.32
CA TYR A 55 6.64 -24.21 -2.26
C TYR A 55 5.85 -24.39 -0.96
N GLU A 56 5.70 -25.62 -0.49
CA GLU A 56 5.02 -25.92 0.76
C GLU A 56 5.77 -25.33 1.95
N ASP A 57 7.07 -25.58 2.08
CA ASP A 57 7.91 -25.05 3.16
C ASP A 57 7.91 -23.49 3.17
N ARG A 58 7.93 -22.88 1.98
CA ARG A 58 7.86 -21.41 1.86
C ARG A 58 6.48 -20.86 2.24
N LEU A 59 5.42 -21.51 1.82
CA LEU A 59 4.04 -21.12 2.15
C LEU A 59 3.77 -21.23 3.65
N ASP A 60 4.21 -22.30 4.29
CA ASP A 60 4.09 -22.52 5.72
C ASP A 60 4.85 -21.46 6.51
N TYR A 61 6.06 -21.10 6.08
CA TYR A 61 6.86 -20.02 6.68
C TYR A 61 6.14 -18.66 6.62
N GLU A 62 5.62 -18.28 5.45
CA GLU A 62 4.90 -17.02 5.27
C GLU A 62 3.59 -17.01 6.07
N PHE A 63 2.83 -18.11 6.04
CA PHE A 63 1.58 -18.27 6.76
C PHE A 63 1.77 -18.10 8.27
N ASP A 64 2.79 -18.72 8.85
CA ASP A 64 3.11 -18.60 10.27
C ASP A 64 3.36 -17.14 10.69
N ILE A 65 4.09 -16.37 9.88
CA ILE A 65 4.35 -14.96 10.16
C ILE A 65 3.06 -14.15 10.09
N ILE A 66 2.25 -14.35 9.04
CA ILE A 66 1.00 -13.64 8.82
C ILE A 66 0.00 -13.90 9.96
N VAL A 67 -0.13 -15.15 10.40
CA VAL A 67 -1.02 -15.53 11.50
C VAL A 67 -0.52 -14.95 12.84
N LYS A 68 0.77 -15.03 13.14
CA LYS A 68 1.36 -14.43 14.36
C LYS A 68 1.14 -12.92 14.43
N GLN A 69 1.14 -12.24 13.30
CA GLN A 69 0.87 -10.80 13.20
C GLN A 69 -0.63 -10.45 13.23
N GLY A 70 -1.53 -11.45 13.19
CA GLY A 70 -2.97 -11.25 13.22
C GLY A 70 -3.57 -10.76 11.89
N PHE A 71 -2.89 -10.97 10.75
CA PHE A 71 -3.32 -10.44 9.45
C PHE A 71 -4.13 -11.42 8.60
N ALA A 72 -4.60 -12.55 9.15
CA ALA A 72 -5.40 -13.52 8.39
C ALA A 72 -6.64 -12.86 7.75
N LYS A 73 -7.42 -12.09 8.49
CA LYS A 73 -8.59 -11.34 7.97
C LYS A 73 -8.22 -10.34 6.88
N TYR A 74 -7.07 -9.69 6.98
CA TYR A 74 -6.58 -8.76 5.97
C TYR A 74 -6.37 -9.44 4.62
N PHE A 75 -5.69 -10.60 4.61
CA PHE A 75 -5.46 -11.36 3.38
C PHE A 75 -6.74 -11.94 2.79
N LEU A 76 -7.69 -12.39 3.63
CA LEU A 76 -9.01 -12.81 3.17
C LEU A 76 -9.77 -11.66 2.50
N THR A 77 -9.72 -10.47 3.07
CA THR A 77 -10.32 -9.26 2.49
C THR A 77 -9.66 -8.91 1.15
N MET A 78 -8.33 -8.92 1.10
CA MET A 78 -7.58 -8.63 -0.13
C MET A 78 -7.87 -9.67 -1.23
N LYS A 79 -8.00 -10.95 -0.87
CA LYS A 79 -8.42 -11.99 -1.81
C LYS A 79 -9.81 -11.72 -2.37
N ALA A 80 -10.78 -11.37 -1.54
CA ALA A 80 -12.13 -11.05 -2.00
C ALA A 80 -12.15 -9.84 -2.96
N ILE A 81 -11.34 -8.82 -2.69
CA ILE A 81 -11.15 -7.66 -3.58
C ILE A 81 -10.53 -8.11 -4.91
N ALA A 82 -9.45 -8.92 -4.85
CA ALA A 82 -8.76 -9.41 -6.03
C ALA A 82 -9.65 -10.32 -6.90
N ASP A 83 -10.39 -11.24 -6.31
CA ASP A 83 -11.34 -12.10 -7.02
C ASP A 83 -12.38 -11.24 -7.75
N LYS A 84 -12.99 -10.28 -7.05
CA LYS A 84 -13.98 -9.38 -7.65
C LYS A 84 -13.41 -8.57 -8.80
N ALA A 85 -12.20 -8.05 -8.65
CA ALA A 85 -11.54 -7.30 -9.72
C ALA A 85 -11.20 -8.19 -10.91
N ASN A 86 -10.65 -9.37 -10.69
CA ASN A 86 -10.27 -10.33 -11.74
C ASN A 86 -11.47 -10.84 -12.55
N ASP A 87 -12.66 -10.92 -11.93
CA ASP A 87 -13.90 -11.33 -12.60
C ASP A 87 -14.47 -10.22 -13.50
N MET A 88 -14.16 -8.96 -13.23
CA MET A 88 -14.83 -7.82 -13.87
C MET A 88 -13.93 -7.01 -14.79
N MET A 89 -12.62 -6.99 -14.55
CA MET A 89 -11.71 -6.07 -15.21
C MET A 89 -10.28 -6.62 -15.28
N LEU A 90 -9.42 -5.92 -16.02
CA LEU A 90 -8.00 -6.24 -16.03
C LEU A 90 -7.35 -5.80 -14.73
N SER A 91 -6.60 -6.70 -14.11
CA SER A 91 -5.73 -6.43 -12.97
C SER A 91 -4.26 -6.51 -13.35
N GLY A 92 -3.43 -5.72 -12.68
CA GLY A 92 -1.97 -5.78 -12.85
C GLY A 92 -1.40 -7.10 -12.30
N PRO A 93 -0.27 -7.58 -12.85
CA PRO A 93 0.32 -8.86 -12.44
C PRO A 93 0.91 -8.83 -11.02
N GLY A 94 1.13 -7.66 -10.48
CA GLY A 94 1.69 -7.44 -9.16
C GLY A 94 2.56 -6.18 -9.12
N ARG A 95 2.46 -5.46 -8.02
CA ARG A 95 3.18 -4.22 -7.76
C ARG A 95 3.66 -4.20 -6.31
N GLY A 96 4.68 -3.41 -6.04
CA GLY A 96 5.20 -3.23 -4.69
C GLY A 96 5.84 -4.49 -4.12
N SER A 97 5.96 -4.53 -2.80
CA SER A 97 6.63 -5.61 -2.08
C SER A 97 5.79 -6.89 -1.97
N ALA A 98 4.47 -6.80 -2.10
CA ALA A 98 3.55 -7.93 -2.00
C ALA A 98 3.79 -9.01 -3.07
N ALA A 99 4.42 -8.66 -4.21
CA ALA A 99 4.85 -9.62 -5.22
C ALA A 99 5.92 -10.60 -4.71
N GLY A 100 6.60 -10.31 -3.59
CA GLY A 100 7.55 -11.19 -2.92
C GLY A 100 6.90 -12.27 -2.04
N ALA A 101 5.58 -12.22 -1.84
CA ALA A 101 4.85 -13.17 -1.01
C ALA A 101 4.23 -14.29 -1.84
N LEU A 102 4.60 -15.53 -1.56
CA LEU A 102 4.00 -16.72 -2.16
C LEU A 102 2.51 -16.84 -1.80
N LEU A 103 2.16 -16.47 -0.58
CA LEU A 103 0.77 -16.44 -0.11
C LEU A 103 -0.08 -15.50 -0.98
N SER A 104 0.41 -14.32 -1.33
CA SER A 104 -0.29 -13.40 -2.25
C SER A 104 -0.46 -14.00 -3.65
N TYR A 105 0.52 -14.76 -4.13
CA TYR A 105 0.49 -15.42 -5.42
C TYR A 105 -0.51 -16.58 -5.46
N VAL A 106 -0.52 -17.46 -4.46
CA VAL A 106 -1.48 -18.60 -4.42
C VAL A 106 -2.91 -18.14 -4.19
N LEU A 107 -3.13 -17.04 -3.49
CA LEU A 107 -4.45 -16.41 -3.32
C LEU A 107 -4.95 -15.68 -4.58
N GLY A 108 -4.10 -15.49 -5.60
CA GLY A 108 -4.46 -14.74 -6.81
C GLY A 108 -4.47 -13.23 -6.64
N ILE A 109 -3.93 -12.72 -5.53
CA ILE A 109 -3.73 -11.28 -5.30
C ILE A 109 -2.64 -10.75 -6.24
N THR A 110 -1.58 -11.55 -6.44
CA THR A 110 -0.54 -11.28 -7.43
C THR A 110 -0.45 -12.42 -8.45
N GLN A 111 0.12 -12.13 -9.64
CA GLN A 111 0.33 -13.11 -10.71
C GLN A 111 1.81 -13.47 -10.90
N VAL A 112 2.68 -12.96 -10.02
CA VAL A 112 4.12 -13.17 -10.07
C VAL A 112 4.48 -14.28 -9.08
N ASP A 113 5.11 -15.34 -9.59
CA ASP A 113 5.64 -16.42 -8.77
C ASP A 113 6.97 -15.98 -8.10
N PRO A 114 6.98 -15.76 -6.78
CA PRO A 114 8.16 -15.23 -6.11
C PRO A 114 9.34 -16.20 -6.06
N LEU A 115 9.11 -17.51 -6.02
CA LEU A 115 10.17 -18.50 -6.00
C LEU A 115 10.88 -18.56 -7.35
N ARG A 116 10.11 -18.59 -8.43
CA ARG A 116 10.66 -18.56 -9.80
C ARG A 116 11.58 -17.38 -10.04
N TRP A 117 11.29 -16.22 -9.44
CA TRP A 117 12.04 -14.98 -9.62
C TRP A 117 12.99 -14.67 -8.46
N GLY A 118 13.11 -15.56 -7.47
CA GLY A 118 13.99 -15.38 -6.34
C GLY A 118 13.64 -14.17 -5.46
N LEU A 119 12.35 -13.84 -5.34
CA LEU A 119 11.89 -12.71 -4.55
C LEU A 119 11.83 -13.07 -3.07
N LEU A 120 12.24 -12.12 -2.22
CA LEU A 120 12.31 -12.31 -0.78
C LEU A 120 11.02 -11.83 -0.10
N PHE A 121 10.42 -12.69 0.73
CA PHE A 121 9.26 -12.35 1.54
C PHE A 121 9.56 -11.25 2.57
N GLU A 122 10.76 -11.23 3.10
CA GLU A 122 11.21 -10.27 4.11
C GLU A 122 11.21 -8.82 3.64
N ARG A 123 11.14 -8.58 2.33
CA ARG A 123 10.93 -7.23 1.75
C ARG A 123 9.49 -6.78 1.88
N PHE A 124 8.56 -7.72 2.00
CA PHE A 124 7.13 -7.44 2.18
C PHE A 124 6.74 -7.43 3.65
N MET A 125 7.15 -8.45 4.41
CA MET A 125 6.81 -8.60 5.81
C MET A 125 7.89 -9.35 6.58
N THR A 126 8.14 -8.94 7.82
CA THR A 126 9.03 -9.63 8.76
C THR A 126 8.31 -9.93 10.07
N ALA A 127 8.84 -10.87 10.85
CA ALA A 127 8.25 -11.25 12.14
C ALA A 127 8.29 -10.11 13.18
N GLU A 128 9.23 -9.18 13.05
CA GLU A 128 9.42 -8.04 13.96
C GLU A 128 8.72 -6.75 13.48
N GLN A 129 8.14 -6.75 12.29
CA GLN A 129 7.52 -5.57 11.72
C GLN A 129 6.30 -5.14 12.54
N LYS A 130 6.29 -3.86 12.93
CA LYS A 130 5.14 -3.24 13.59
C LYS A 130 4.35 -2.44 12.55
N GLY A 131 3.19 -2.92 12.16
CA GLY A 131 2.30 -2.21 11.23
C GLY A 131 1.66 -3.14 10.21
N MET A 132 0.58 -2.67 9.60
CA MET A 132 -0.12 -3.41 8.54
C MET A 132 0.77 -3.56 7.30
N PRO A 133 0.74 -4.73 6.66
CA PRO A 133 1.33 -4.89 5.35
C PRO A 133 0.61 -4.01 4.32
N ASP A 134 1.36 -3.50 3.35
CA ASP A 134 0.83 -2.70 2.25
C ASP A 134 0.81 -3.54 0.97
N ILE A 135 -0.40 -3.79 0.45
CA ILE A 135 -0.60 -4.51 -0.80
C ILE A 135 -1.07 -3.53 -1.85
N ASP A 136 -0.17 -3.22 -2.78
CA ASP A 136 -0.50 -2.46 -3.98
C ASP A 136 -1.26 -3.36 -4.98
N PHE A 137 -2.45 -2.92 -5.39
CA PHE A 137 -3.29 -3.66 -6.33
C PHE A 137 -3.76 -2.76 -7.46
N ASP A 138 -3.21 -2.95 -8.65
CA ASP A 138 -3.55 -2.16 -9.83
C ASP A 138 -4.73 -2.78 -10.59
N VAL A 139 -5.70 -1.96 -10.94
CA VAL A 139 -6.89 -2.35 -11.73
C VAL A 139 -7.19 -1.32 -12.81
N SER A 140 -7.80 -1.77 -13.93
CA SER A 140 -8.10 -0.87 -15.05
C SER A 140 -9.17 0.17 -14.70
N GLU A 141 -10.13 -0.17 -13.82
CA GLU A 141 -11.26 0.69 -13.48
C GLU A 141 -11.48 0.78 -11.96
N PRO A 142 -10.62 1.50 -11.23
CA PRO A 142 -10.66 1.53 -9.77
C PRO A 142 -11.95 2.12 -9.19
N MET A 143 -12.58 3.06 -9.88
CA MET A 143 -13.85 3.63 -9.42
C MET A 143 -15.02 2.65 -9.52
N LEU A 144 -15.08 1.87 -10.60
CA LEU A 144 -16.07 0.80 -10.77
C LEU A 144 -15.91 -0.28 -9.70
N LEU A 145 -14.66 -0.68 -9.42
CA LEU A 145 -14.38 -1.65 -8.36
C LEU A 145 -14.88 -1.14 -7.00
N LYS A 146 -14.58 0.11 -6.64
CA LYS A 146 -15.05 0.72 -5.39
C LYS A 146 -16.58 0.76 -5.30
N GLU A 147 -17.26 1.13 -6.38
CA GLU A 147 -18.73 1.13 -6.44
C GLU A 147 -19.31 -0.27 -6.17
N LYS A 148 -18.73 -1.29 -6.79
CA LYS A 148 -19.16 -2.68 -6.59
C LYS A 148 -18.90 -3.20 -5.18
N LEU A 149 -17.73 -2.89 -4.62
CA LEU A 149 -17.41 -3.24 -3.24
C LEU A 149 -18.32 -2.51 -2.24
N ALA A 150 -18.65 -1.24 -2.48
CA ALA A 150 -19.60 -0.50 -1.67
C ALA A 150 -21.02 -1.09 -1.75
N GLY A 151 -21.42 -1.61 -2.91
CA GLY A 151 -22.66 -2.36 -3.05
C GLY A 151 -22.73 -3.64 -2.25
N ASP A 152 -21.61 -4.37 -2.14
CA ASP A 152 -21.54 -5.64 -1.41
C ASP A 152 -21.36 -5.44 0.11
N TRP A 153 -20.55 -4.48 0.53
CA TRP A 153 -20.14 -4.30 1.92
C TRP A 153 -20.81 -3.10 2.61
N GLY A 154 -21.53 -2.30 1.87
CA GLY A 154 -22.18 -1.07 2.33
C GLY A 154 -21.39 0.19 1.96
N GLU A 155 -22.13 1.25 1.67
CA GLU A 155 -21.61 2.53 1.19
C GLU A 155 -20.56 3.14 2.13
N PHE A 156 -20.76 3.00 3.44
CA PHE A 156 -19.84 3.54 4.46
C PHE A 156 -18.66 2.64 4.78
N SER A 157 -18.62 1.42 4.22
CA SER A 157 -17.53 0.46 4.43
C SER A 157 -16.39 0.64 3.43
N VAL A 158 -16.64 1.33 2.31
CA VAL A 158 -15.67 1.55 1.24
C VAL A 158 -15.53 3.04 0.98
N VAL A 159 -14.57 3.66 1.66
CA VAL A 159 -14.35 5.11 1.59
C VAL A 159 -13.03 5.39 0.87
N PRO A 160 -13.04 6.19 -0.23
CA PRO A 160 -11.81 6.62 -0.87
C PRO A 160 -11.05 7.60 0.02
N ILE A 161 -9.76 7.36 0.21
CA ILE A 161 -8.88 8.28 0.92
C ILE A 161 -8.40 9.35 -0.06
N THR A 162 -8.63 10.61 0.29
CA THR A 162 -8.12 11.75 -0.47
C THR A 162 -6.69 12.07 -0.03
N ASN A 163 -5.80 12.15 -0.99
CA ASN A 163 -4.44 12.61 -0.75
C ASN A 163 -4.26 14.03 -1.27
N TRP A 164 -3.70 14.90 -0.45
CA TRP A 164 -3.38 16.29 -0.80
C TRP A 164 -1.90 16.40 -1.13
N ASN A 165 -1.60 16.45 -2.42
CA ASN A 165 -0.22 16.66 -2.87
C ASN A 165 0.00 18.14 -3.14
N THR A 166 1.04 18.70 -2.51
CA THR A 166 1.54 20.03 -2.86
C THR A 166 2.68 19.90 -3.86
N LEU A 167 2.62 20.67 -4.92
CA LEU A 167 3.71 20.74 -5.88
C LEU A 167 4.90 21.46 -5.22
N GLN A 168 6.01 20.78 -5.15
CA GLN A 168 7.29 21.35 -4.74
C GLN A 168 7.88 22.14 -5.91
N LEU A 169 8.72 23.13 -5.62
CA LEU A 169 9.32 24.03 -6.62
C LEU A 169 9.87 23.24 -7.83
N ARG A 170 10.66 22.21 -7.59
CA ARG A 170 11.29 21.41 -8.65
C ARG A 170 10.28 20.65 -9.51
N SER A 171 9.26 20.02 -8.91
CA SER A 171 8.23 19.30 -9.65
C SER A 171 7.34 20.25 -10.42
N LEU A 172 6.96 21.39 -9.83
CA LEU A 172 6.17 22.40 -10.50
C LEU A 172 6.85 22.93 -11.78
N ILE A 173 8.15 23.28 -11.69
CA ILE A 173 8.90 23.75 -12.86
C ILE A 173 8.96 22.69 -13.95
N LYS A 174 9.18 21.41 -13.59
CA LYS A 174 9.22 20.31 -14.54
C LYS A 174 7.87 20.08 -15.23
N ASP A 175 6.77 20.16 -14.47
CA ASP A 175 5.42 19.96 -15.03
C ASP A 175 5.05 21.12 -15.97
N VAL A 176 5.38 22.36 -15.61
CA VAL A 176 5.20 23.52 -16.50
C VAL A 176 6.08 23.41 -17.74
N ALA A 177 7.35 23.04 -17.59
CA ALA A 177 8.27 22.85 -18.72
C ALA A 177 7.78 21.76 -19.69
N LYS A 178 7.24 20.67 -19.18
CA LYS A 178 6.62 19.62 -19.99
C LYS A 178 5.44 20.13 -20.79
N PHE A 179 4.63 21.04 -20.24
CA PHE A 179 3.51 21.65 -20.97
C PHE A 179 3.99 22.52 -22.14
N TYR A 180 5.17 23.12 -22.04
CA TYR A 180 5.79 23.94 -23.08
C TYR A 180 6.79 23.18 -23.97
N ASP A 181 6.82 21.83 -23.90
CA ASP A 181 7.73 20.97 -24.66
C ASP A 181 9.23 21.33 -24.51
N ILE A 182 9.63 21.85 -23.33
CA ILE A 182 11.04 22.13 -23.04
C ILE A 182 11.77 20.82 -22.72
N ASP A 183 12.99 20.67 -23.26
CA ASP A 183 13.79 19.46 -23.06
C ASP A 183 13.99 19.11 -21.59
N PHE A 184 13.69 17.85 -21.25
CA PHE A 184 13.74 17.37 -19.86
C PHE A 184 15.15 17.42 -19.28
N GLY A 185 16.19 17.20 -20.07
CA GLY A 185 17.59 17.23 -19.61
C GLY A 185 17.99 18.64 -19.18
N GLU A 186 17.64 19.64 -19.98
CA GLU A 186 17.89 21.05 -19.70
C GLU A 186 17.15 21.50 -18.42
N VAL A 187 15.86 21.21 -18.33
CA VAL A 187 15.05 21.53 -17.17
C VAL A 187 15.56 20.84 -15.89
N ASN A 188 16.01 19.58 -16.02
CA ASN A 188 16.54 18.84 -14.88
C ASN A 188 17.86 19.43 -14.37
N LEU A 189 18.72 19.90 -15.25
CA LEU A 189 19.98 20.57 -14.89
C LEU A 189 19.68 21.87 -14.13
N VAL A 190 18.86 22.75 -14.70
CA VAL A 190 18.50 24.04 -14.11
C VAL A 190 17.81 23.86 -12.76
N THR A 191 16.80 23.00 -12.67
CA THR A 191 16.06 22.78 -11.42
C THR A 191 16.92 22.17 -10.31
N SER A 192 17.97 21.41 -10.67
CA SER A 192 18.91 20.85 -9.69
C SER A 192 19.81 21.95 -9.09
N VAL A 193 20.24 22.91 -9.90
CA VAL A 193 21.01 24.07 -9.41
C VAL A 193 20.13 24.94 -8.52
N MET A 194 18.92 25.30 -8.96
CA MET A 194 17.97 26.10 -8.19
C MET A 194 17.64 25.46 -6.84
N GLU A 195 17.41 24.14 -6.79
CA GLU A 195 17.14 23.43 -5.55
C GLU A 195 18.31 23.51 -4.56
N ASN A 196 19.53 23.38 -5.04
CA ASN A 196 20.72 23.51 -4.20
C ASN A 196 20.91 24.93 -3.65
N GLU A 197 20.65 25.94 -4.46
CA GLU A 197 20.70 27.34 -4.05
C GLU A 197 19.61 27.65 -3.00
N ALA A 198 18.36 27.22 -3.25
CA ALA A 198 17.26 27.41 -2.33
C ALA A 198 17.49 26.65 -0.99
N ARG A 199 18.03 25.43 -1.02
CA ARG A 199 18.43 24.71 0.19
C ARG A 199 19.51 25.45 0.97
N THR A 200 20.44 26.09 0.28
CA THR A 200 21.51 26.87 0.91
C THR A 200 20.97 28.15 1.56
N ALA A 201 20.04 28.84 0.87
CA ALA A 201 19.35 30.00 1.40
C ALA A 201 18.48 29.65 2.62
N ALA A 202 17.69 28.58 2.53
CA ALA A 202 16.86 28.10 3.63
C ALA A 202 17.71 27.70 4.87
N LYS A 203 18.87 27.07 4.68
CA LYS A 203 19.81 26.78 5.77
C LYS A 203 20.36 28.02 6.44
N LYS A 204 20.66 29.06 5.66
CA LYS A 204 21.12 30.34 6.22
C LYS A 204 20.03 31.05 7.03
N ARG A 205 18.77 31.00 6.57
CA ARG A 205 17.62 31.60 7.23
C ARG A 205 17.22 30.85 8.51
N ALA A 206 17.14 29.55 8.48
CA ALA A 206 16.59 28.72 9.56
C ALA A 206 17.65 28.03 10.44
N GLY A 207 18.94 28.17 10.13
CA GLY A 207 20.03 27.50 10.83
C GLY A 207 20.20 26.01 10.44
N VAL A 208 21.08 25.30 11.16
CA VAL A 208 21.56 23.94 10.82
C VAL A 208 20.44 22.87 10.71
N LYS A 209 19.25 23.14 11.24
CA LYS A 209 18.11 22.19 11.22
C LYS A 209 17.24 22.28 9.95
N ALA A 210 17.61 23.04 8.95
CA ALA A 210 16.82 23.27 7.73
C ALA A 210 16.65 22.06 6.79
N GLY A 211 17.10 20.86 7.17
CA GLY A 211 16.88 19.64 6.37
C GLY A 211 15.43 19.17 6.27
N ILE A 212 14.52 19.70 7.10
CA ILE A 212 13.13 19.26 7.23
C ILE A 212 12.13 20.27 6.65
N TYR A 213 12.58 21.50 6.34
CA TYR A 213 11.67 22.54 5.87
C TYR A 213 11.40 22.44 4.37
N ALA A 214 10.12 22.48 4.02
CA ALA A 214 9.71 22.64 2.63
C ALA A 214 10.30 23.93 2.06
N LEU A 215 10.91 23.85 0.89
CA LEU A 215 11.34 25.03 0.14
C LEU A 215 10.11 25.80 -0.33
N THR A 216 10.10 27.10 -0.14
CA THR A 216 9.05 28.01 -0.60
C THR A 216 9.54 28.81 -1.80
N PHE A 217 8.66 29.58 -2.44
CA PHE A 217 9.04 30.49 -3.52
C PHE A 217 9.91 31.67 -3.05
N ASP A 218 9.94 31.91 -1.74
CA ASP A 218 10.75 32.98 -1.14
C ASP A 218 12.18 32.50 -0.83
N ASP A 219 12.50 31.25 -1.01
CA ASP A 219 13.83 30.65 -0.84
C ASP A 219 14.62 30.70 -2.16
#